data_862c0a6b28977a88183c09d3376ad8e6
#
_entry.id   862c0a6b28977a88183c09d3376ad8e6
#
_cell.length_a   1.000
_cell.length_b   1.000
_cell.length_c   1.000
_cell.angle_alpha   90.00
_cell.angle_beta   90.00
_cell.angle_gamma   90.00
#
_symmetry.space_group_name_H-M   'P 1'
#
loop_
_entity.id
_entity.type
_entity.pdbx_description
1 polymer ?
#
loop_
_entity_poly.entity_id
_entity_poly.type
_entity_poly.pdbx_seq_one_letter_code
_entity_poly.pdbx_strand_id
1 'polypeptide(L)'
;MIDKQRVEAAVKELLSAVGEDVDREGLLETPKRVANMYEEIFAGLDDDPKKYLKIFNVPEQEQELVIVRDIPMYSVCEHHLLPFVGVAHIAYIPKNGKIIG
;
A
#
# COMPACT_ATOMS: atom_id res chain seq x y z
N MET A 1 -2.76 6.18 10.94
CA MET A 1 -2.18 4.97 11.59
C MET A 1 -3.31 3.98 11.89
N ILE A 2 -3.08 2.72 11.58
CA ILE A 2 -4.08 1.68 11.80
C ILE A 2 -4.24 1.36 13.30
N ASP A 3 -5.47 1.15 13.75
CA ASP A 3 -5.78 0.69 15.11
C ASP A 3 -5.86 -0.85 15.09
N LYS A 4 -4.76 -1.50 15.42
CA LYS A 4 -4.67 -2.96 15.34
C LYS A 4 -5.62 -3.68 16.27
N GLN A 5 -5.89 -3.14 17.45
CA GLN A 5 -6.83 -3.76 18.39
C GLN A 5 -8.25 -3.78 17.84
N ARG A 6 -8.66 -2.69 17.19
CA ARG A 6 -9.96 -2.64 16.52
C ARG A 6 -10.04 -3.58 15.32
N VAL A 7 -8.95 -3.69 14.56
CA VAL A 7 -8.87 -4.65 13.44
C VAL A 7 -8.98 -6.08 13.95
N GLU A 8 -8.25 -6.42 14.99
CA GLU A 8 -8.32 -7.76 15.59
C GLU A 8 -9.76 -8.11 16.06
N ALA A 9 -10.43 -7.18 16.73
CA ALA A 9 -11.80 -7.39 17.15
C ALA A 9 -12.76 -7.57 15.96
N ALA A 10 -12.58 -6.78 14.91
CA ALA A 10 -13.40 -6.87 13.71
C ALA A 10 -13.21 -8.19 12.98
N VAL A 11 -11.97 -8.67 12.87
CA VAL A 11 -11.66 -9.96 12.24
C VAL A 11 -12.25 -11.11 13.01
N LYS A 12 -12.15 -11.08 14.34
CA LYS A 12 -12.77 -12.08 15.21
C LYS A 12 -14.28 -12.13 15.02
N GLU A 13 -14.93 -10.96 14.97
CA GLU A 13 -16.37 -10.86 14.71
C GLU A 13 -16.71 -11.37 13.30
N LEU A 14 -15.91 -11.05 12.29
CA LEU A 14 -16.13 -11.54 10.94
C LEU A 14 -16.06 -13.08 10.87
N LEU A 15 -15.05 -13.67 11.49
CA LEU A 15 -14.91 -15.12 11.55
C LEU A 15 -16.12 -15.78 12.23
N SER A 16 -16.57 -15.22 13.33
CA SER A 16 -17.78 -15.68 14.00
C SER A 16 -19.03 -15.55 13.14
N ALA A 17 -19.17 -14.42 12.47
CA ALA A 17 -20.33 -14.13 11.62
C ALA A 17 -20.45 -15.08 10.41
N VAL A 18 -19.32 -15.54 9.85
CA VAL A 18 -19.35 -16.52 8.75
C VAL A 18 -19.50 -17.96 9.24
N GLY A 19 -19.58 -18.18 10.56
CA GLY A 19 -19.85 -19.48 11.14
C GLY A 19 -18.61 -20.27 11.57
N GLU A 20 -17.44 -19.63 11.65
CA GLU A 20 -16.22 -20.28 12.10
C GLU A 20 -16.13 -20.30 13.64
N ASP A 21 -15.45 -21.32 14.15
CA ASP A 21 -15.07 -21.38 15.56
C ASP A 21 -13.79 -20.57 15.78
N VAL A 22 -13.93 -19.38 16.33
CA VAL A 22 -12.82 -18.44 16.55
C VAL A 22 -11.80 -18.93 17.57
N ASP A 23 -12.18 -19.91 18.39
CA ASP A 23 -11.32 -20.45 19.45
C ASP A 23 -10.57 -21.70 19.02
N ARG A 24 -10.81 -22.23 17.80
CA ARG A 24 -10.03 -23.34 17.33
C ARG A 24 -8.58 -22.93 17.06
N GLU A 25 -7.66 -23.85 17.28
CA GLU A 25 -6.21 -23.59 17.23
C GLU A 25 -5.74 -22.86 15.97
N GLY A 26 -6.28 -23.25 14.82
CA GLY A 26 -5.88 -22.66 13.54
C GLY A 26 -6.31 -21.20 13.36
N LEU A 27 -7.26 -20.70 14.14
CA LEU A 27 -7.79 -19.33 14.04
C LEU A 27 -7.43 -18.41 15.21
N LEU A 28 -6.83 -18.93 16.29
CA LEU A 28 -6.52 -18.13 17.46
C LEU A 28 -5.65 -16.90 17.14
N GLU A 29 -4.67 -17.08 16.29
CA GLU A 29 -3.75 -15.98 15.92
C GLU A 29 -4.19 -15.21 14.67
N THR A 30 -5.27 -15.63 13.99
CA THR A 30 -5.70 -15.02 12.74
C THR A 30 -6.02 -13.52 12.88
N PRO A 31 -6.75 -13.06 13.91
CA PRO A 31 -7.01 -11.64 14.07
C PRO A 31 -5.74 -10.80 14.13
N LYS A 32 -4.76 -11.25 14.90
CA LYS A 32 -3.46 -10.57 15.05
C LYS A 32 -2.68 -10.56 13.73
N ARG A 33 -2.68 -11.69 13.02
CA ARG A 33 -2.00 -11.79 11.72
C ARG A 33 -2.61 -10.84 10.69
N VAL A 34 -3.93 -10.76 10.63
CA VAL A 34 -4.62 -9.85 9.73
C VAL A 34 -4.35 -8.39 10.12
N ALA A 35 -4.35 -8.06 11.40
CA ALA A 35 -4.03 -6.71 11.87
C ALA A 35 -2.60 -6.30 11.46
N ASN A 36 -1.64 -7.19 11.60
CA ASN A 36 -0.26 -6.95 11.17
C ASN A 36 -0.16 -6.78 9.65
N MET A 37 -0.85 -7.60 8.89
CA MET A 37 -0.93 -7.48 7.43
C MET A 37 -1.51 -6.12 7.03
N TYR A 38 -2.59 -5.69 7.67
CA TYR A 38 -3.25 -4.42 7.37
C TYR A 38 -2.39 -3.21 7.73
N GLU A 39 -1.60 -3.31 8.80
CA GLU A 39 -0.62 -2.27 9.13
C GLU A 39 0.34 -2.01 7.98
N GLU A 40 0.74 -3.06 7.29
CA GLU A 40 1.64 -3.00 6.15
C GLU A 40 0.93 -2.52 4.87
N ILE A 41 -0.17 -3.19 4.47
CA ILE A 41 -0.80 -2.89 3.19
C ILE A 41 -1.61 -1.59 3.18
N PHE A 42 -2.01 -1.07 4.33
CA PHE A 42 -2.69 0.23 4.46
C PHE A 42 -1.77 1.36 4.91
N ALA A 43 -0.47 1.12 5.00
CA ALA A 43 0.49 2.14 5.45
C ALA A 43 0.44 3.43 4.61
N GLY A 44 0.07 3.33 3.35
CA GLY A 44 0.00 4.48 2.45
C GLY A 44 -1.21 5.40 2.67
N LEU A 45 -2.25 4.99 3.42
CA LEU A 45 -3.44 5.80 3.62
C LEU A 45 -3.15 7.13 4.32
N ASP A 46 -2.26 7.12 5.30
CA ASP A 46 -1.90 8.30 6.09
C ASP A 46 -0.60 8.94 5.61
N ASP A 47 -0.01 8.41 4.55
CA ASP A 47 1.28 8.88 4.07
C ASP A 47 1.13 10.09 3.14
N ASP A 48 1.93 11.13 3.37
CA ASP A 48 1.97 12.29 2.49
C ASP A 48 3.07 12.10 1.44
N PRO A 49 2.72 11.89 0.17
CA PRO A 49 3.71 11.69 -0.87
C PRO A 49 4.62 12.90 -1.09
N LYS A 50 4.19 14.09 -0.69
CA LYS A 50 5.00 15.32 -0.83
C LYS A 50 6.31 15.27 -0.07
N LYS A 51 6.38 14.53 1.04
CA LYS A 51 7.61 14.39 1.83
C LYS A 51 8.73 13.66 1.09
N TYR A 52 8.38 12.89 0.06
CA TYR A 52 9.34 12.17 -0.76
C TYR A 52 9.80 12.95 -1.99
N LEU A 53 9.16 14.08 -2.28
CA LEU A 53 9.43 14.84 -3.47
C LEU A 53 10.79 15.54 -3.36
N LYS A 54 11.70 15.16 -4.25
CA LYS A 54 12.99 15.81 -4.44
C LYS A 54 13.11 16.23 -5.88
N ILE A 55 13.45 17.49 -6.11
CA ILE A 55 13.60 18.04 -7.45
C ILE A 55 15.09 18.29 -7.70
N PHE A 56 15.59 17.79 -8.81
CA PHE A 56 16.95 18.00 -9.27
C PHE A 56 16.95 18.81 -10.56
N ASN A 57 17.95 19.67 -10.71
CA ASN A 57 18.12 20.47 -11.92
C ASN A 57 19.05 19.74 -12.89
N VAL A 58 18.65 19.69 -14.15
CA VAL A 58 19.46 19.16 -15.27
C VAL A 58 19.48 20.17 -16.39
N PRO A 59 20.51 20.17 -17.27
CA PRO A 59 20.54 21.04 -18.44
C PRO A 59 19.30 20.83 -19.33
N GLU A 60 18.67 21.91 -19.79
CA GLU A 60 17.44 21.83 -20.60
C GLU A 60 17.61 21.02 -21.88
N GLN A 61 18.80 21.05 -22.48
CA GLN A 61 19.12 20.29 -23.68
C GLN A 61 19.19 18.77 -23.43
N GLU A 62 19.19 18.35 -22.19
CA GLU A 62 19.22 16.92 -21.79
C GLU A 62 17.86 16.44 -21.31
N GLN A 63 16.79 17.13 -21.64
CA GLN A 63 15.43 16.76 -21.24
C GLN A 63 14.92 15.58 -22.07
N GLU A 64 15.28 14.39 -21.66
CA GLU A 64 14.79 13.15 -22.27
C GLU A 64 13.67 12.55 -21.44
N LEU A 65 12.89 11.65 -22.04
CA LEU A 65 11.86 10.88 -21.35
C LEU A 65 12.47 10.09 -20.19
N VAL A 66 11.95 10.30 -19.00
CA VAL A 66 12.32 9.52 -17.81
C VAL A 66 11.28 8.42 -17.63
N ILE A 67 11.75 7.17 -17.55
CA ILE A 67 10.89 6.00 -17.36
C ILE A 67 11.36 5.24 -16.13
N VAL A 68 10.42 4.96 -15.21
CA VAL A 68 10.62 4.02 -14.12
C VAL A 68 9.68 2.85 -14.33
N ARG A 69 10.24 1.65 -14.53
CA ARG A 69 9.47 0.45 -14.86
C ARG A 69 9.49 -0.56 -13.72
N ASP A 70 8.52 -1.45 -13.77
CA ASP A 70 8.43 -2.60 -12.87
C ASP A 70 8.41 -2.21 -11.39
N ILE A 71 7.72 -1.11 -11.08
CA ILE A 71 7.53 -0.69 -9.70
C ILE A 71 6.58 -1.68 -9.03
N PRO A 72 7.03 -2.48 -8.06
CA PRO A 72 6.14 -3.40 -7.36
C PRO A 72 5.05 -2.62 -6.64
N MET A 73 3.81 -3.07 -6.79
CA MET A 73 2.70 -2.48 -6.05
C MET A 73 1.77 -3.57 -5.53
N TYR A 74 1.19 -3.29 -4.39
CA TYR A 74 0.12 -4.09 -3.83
C TYR A 74 -0.89 -3.15 -3.19
N SER A 75 -2.14 -3.53 -3.27
CA SER A 75 -3.25 -2.71 -2.80
C SER A 75 -4.41 -3.59 -2.38
N VAL A 76 -5.47 -2.96 -1.93
CA VAL A 76 -6.68 -3.64 -1.49
C VAL A 76 -7.85 -3.13 -2.33
N CYS A 77 -8.61 -4.06 -2.87
CA CYS A 77 -9.81 -3.73 -3.64
C CYS A 77 -10.80 -2.95 -2.76
N GLU A 78 -11.21 -1.80 -3.26
CA GLU A 78 -12.15 -0.91 -2.56
C GLU A 78 -13.51 -1.59 -2.30
N HIS A 79 -13.95 -2.43 -3.23
CA HIS A 79 -15.28 -3.03 -3.17
C HIS A 79 -15.36 -4.30 -2.31
N HIS A 80 -14.28 -5.06 -2.20
CA HIS A 80 -14.30 -6.36 -1.55
C HIS A 80 -13.23 -6.55 -0.49
N LEU A 81 -12.35 -5.57 -0.29
CA LEU A 81 -11.21 -5.62 0.62
C LEU A 81 -10.22 -6.78 0.30
N LEU A 82 -10.24 -7.27 -0.92
CA LEU A 82 -9.30 -8.31 -1.35
C LEU A 82 -7.98 -7.68 -1.75
N PRO A 83 -6.85 -8.18 -1.24
CA PRO A 83 -5.54 -7.73 -1.69
C PRO A 83 -5.28 -8.12 -3.14
N PHE A 84 -4.61 -7.23 -3.88
CA PHE A 84 -4.10 -7.53 -5.21
C PHE A 84 -2.69 -6.99 -5.38
N VAL A 85 -1.93 -7.62 -6.25
CA VAL A 85 -0.55 -7.25 -6.55
C VAL A 85 -0.37 -6.98 -8.03
N GLY A 86 0.58 -6.15 -8.35
CA GLY A 86 0.88 -5.81 -9.73
C GLY A 86 2.17 -5.03 -9.85
N VAL A 87 2.37 -4.44 -11.00
CA VAL A 87 3.48 -3.53 -11.27
C VAL A 87 2.96 -2.25 -11.90
N ALA A 88 3.61 -1.14 -11.61
CA ALA A 88 3.34 0.14 -12.22
C ALA A 88 4.55 0.59 -13.06
N HIS A 89 4.27 1.28 -14.14
CA HIS A 89 5.27 1.94 -14.96
C HIS A 89 4.92 3.42 -15.04
N ILE A 90 5.88 4.28 -14.78
CA ILE A 90 5.67 5.72 -14.79
C ILE A 90 6.69 6.35 -15.73
N ALA A 91 6.20 7.21 -16.62
CA ALA A 91 7.05 7.96 -17.51
C ALA A 91 6.64 9.43 -17.52
N TYR A 92 7.63 10.31 -17.58
CA TYR A 92 7.37 11.74 -17.73
C TYR A 92 8.46 12.41 -18.53
N ILE A 93 8.12 13.57 -19.10
CA ILE A 93 9.09 14.42 -19.79
C ILE A 93 9.40 15.59 -18.87
N PRO A 94 10.66 15.77 -18.44
CA PRO A 94 11.06 16.91 -17.63
C PRO A 94 10.76 18.22 -18.32
N LYS A 95 10.45 19.26 -17.55
CA LYS A 95 10.27 20.62 -18.04
C LYS A 95 11.14 21.57 -17.23
N ASN A 96 11.61 22.64 -17.88
CA ASN A 96 12.41 23.69 -17.23
C ASN A 96 13.67 23.15 -16.53
N GLY A 97 14.28 22.10 -17.10
CA GLY A 97 15.49 21.52 -16.53
C GLY A 97 15.29 20.81 -15.19
N LYS A 98 14.07 20.36 -14.87
CA LYS A 98 13.78 19.75 -13.55
C LYS A 98 13.38 18.28 -13.71
N ILE A 99 14.01 17.44 -12.92
CA ILE A 99 13.64 16.04 -12.76
C ILE A 99 13.28 15.73 -11.30
N ILE A 100 12.52 14.67 -11.12
CA ILE A 100 12.11 14.22 -9.79
C ILE A 100 13.00 13.05 -9.37
N GLY A 101 13.57 13.17 -8.18
CA GLY A 101 14.38 12.12 -7.58
C GLY A 101 13.62 11.21 -6.63
#